data_310fd9119c90b61e909faa2fbfe18fff
#
_entry.id   310fd9119c90b61e909faa2fbfe18fff
#
_cell.length_a   1.000
_cell.length_b   1.000
_cell.length_c   1.000
_cell.angle_alpha   90.00
_cell.angle_beta   90.00
_cell.angle_gamma   90.00
#
_symmetry.space_group_name_H-M   'P 1'
#
loop_
_entity.id
_entity.type
_entity.pdbx_description
1 polymer ?
#
loop_
_entity_poly.entity_id
_entity_poly.type
_entity_poly.pdbx_seq_one_letter_code
_entity_poly.pdbx_strand_id
1 'polypeptide(L)'
;MRRLLVVLALLAAMALAGVLISFALSGHGRATSSATTAIRVAVPTTTRTVPPKPPKGPHDAPVPILMYHVIAPSLPNAPFPDLYVRPSDFRGQVAWLAAHGYHAVTLRQVYDFWTGRRALPRKPVVLTFDDGYHSDFTVAMPTLRARHWPGVLNLEVRNLQPVWGTRPGMVRQLMAAGWEIDAHTLTHPDLTTVDPTELRHQVAGSRAAIRRMFNVPVDFFCYPSGRYDDAVIAAVRAAGFLGATTTNEGLARPDSLFTLDRVRVNGSDGVNGLAAKLTALEGA
;
A
#
# COMPACT_ATOMS: atom_id res chain seq x y z
N MET A 1 -22.76 -24.12 44.26
CA MET A 1 -23.41 -23.28 45.29
C MET A 1 -22.60 -22.03 45.47
N ARG A 2 -23.27 -20.84 45.29
CA ARG A 2 -22.88 -19.47 45.70
C ARG A 2 -21.53 -18.97 45.11
N ARG A 3 -21.46 -18.11 44.14
CA ARG A 3 -21.84 -16.69 44.18
C ARG A 3 -22.22 -16.16 42.79
N LEU A 4 -23.49 -16.00 42.61
CA LEU A 4 -24.14 -15.13 41.64
C LEU A 4 -24.43 -13.81 42.37
N LEU A 5 -24.60 -12.72 41.62
CA LEU A 5 -25.03 -11.38 42.04
C LEU A 5 -23.89 -10.43 42.48
N VAL A 6 -23.68 -9.45 41.64
CA VAL A 6 -23.89 -8.01 41.79
C VAL A 6 -23.17 -7.31 40.62
N VAL A 7 -23.87 -6.76 39.68
CA VAL A 7 -23.82 -5.40 39.16
C VAL A 7 -24.92 -5.23 38.10
N LEU A 8 -26.07 -4.87 38.60
CA LEU A 8 -27.11 -4.15 37.88
C LEU A 8 -27.24 -2.82 38.59
N ALA A 9 -27.41 -1.76 37.86
CA ALA A 9 -27.74 -0.38 38.26
C ALA A 9 -26.61 0.63 38.20
N LEU A 10 -26.64 1.38 37.06
CA LEU A 10 -26.52 2.84 37.02
C LEU A 10 -26.88 3.33 35.62
N LEU A 11 -28.18 3.28 35.32
CA LEU A 11 -28.85 4.12 34.33
C LEU A 11 -29.68 5.10 35.12
N ALA A 12 -29.44 6.40 34.99
CA ALA A 12 -30.46 7.44 34.91
C ALA A 12 -29.87 8.84 35.18
N ALA A 13 -30.36 9.76 34.38
CA ALA A 13 -30.49 11.19 34.64
C ALA A 13 -29.28 12.09 34.41
N MET A 14 -29.28 12.77 33.23
CA MET A 14 -29.28 14.24 33.22
C MET A 14 -30.01 14.75 31.97
N ALA A 15 -31.23 15.20 32.18
CA ALA A 15 -32.03 15.99 31.26
C ALA A 15 -31.98 17.47 31.65
N LEU A 16 -32.06 18.32 30.64
CA LEU A 16 -32.49 19.73 30.65
C LEU A 16 -31.81 20.76 31.56
N ALA A 17 -31.14 21.72 30.91
CA ALA A 17 -31.28 23.13 31.29
C ALA A 17 -31.17 24.00 30.02
N GLY A 18 -32.31 24.37 29.45
CA GLY A 18 -32.44 25.44 28.49
C GLY A 18 -32.42 26.77 29.23
N VAL A 19 -31.63 27.72 28.77
CA VAL A 19 -31.74 29.14 29.20
C VAL A 19 -32.06 29.98 27.99
N LEU A 20 -33.31 30.39 27.90
CA LEU A 20 -33.79 31.49 27.08
C LEU A 20 -33.36 32.81 27.71
N ILE A 21 -32.59 33.60 27.01
CA ILE A 21 -32.39 35.02 27.34
C ILE A 21 -33.01 35.84 26.20
N SER A 22 -34.21 36.37 26.46
CA SER A 22 -34.80 37.44 25.67
C SER A 22 -34.22 38.76 26.15
N PHE A 23 -33.67 39.54 25.23
CA PHE A 23 -33.44 40.98 25.49
C PHE A 23 -34.27 41.80 24.53
N ALA A 24 -35.07 42.68 25.14
CA ALA A 24 -35.97 43.60 24.50
C ALA A 24 -35.25 44.77 23.83
N LEU A 25 -35.83 45.25 22.77
CA LEU A 25 -35.49 46.46 22.02
C LEU A 25 -35.60 47.73 22.87
N SER A 26 -34.64 48.65 22.71
CA SER A 26 -34.92 50.09 22.69
C SER A 26 -33.85 50.78 21.89
N GLY A 27 -34.28 51.52 20.88
CA GLY A 27 -33.52 52.13 19.82
C GLY A 27 -32.76 53.37 20.21
N HIS A 28 -31.93 53.81 19.30
CA HIS A 28 -31.81 55.17 18.73
C HIS A 28 -30.72 55.10 17.67
N GLY A 29 -31.04 55.58 16.50
CA GLY A 29 -30.23 55.49 15.30
C GLY A 29 -28.99 56.41 15.27
N ARG A 30 -28.00 55.93 14.55
CA ARG A 30 -27.08 56.79 13.81
C ARG A 30 -26.51 56.01 12.63
N ALA A 31 -26.86 56.39 11.45
CA ALA A 31 -26.34 55.82 10.24
C ALA A 31 -24.82 56.16 10.09
N THR A 32 -23.99 55.15 10.20
CA THR A 32 -22.59 55.23 9.69
C THR A 32 -22.48 54.23 8.55
N SER A 33 -22.23 54.83 7.39
CA SER A 33 -21.91 54.09 6.17
C SER A 33 -20.66 53.22 6.37
N SER A 34 -20.83 51.93 6.53
CA SER A 34 -19.71 50.99 6.51
C SER A 34 -19.52 50.48 5.08
N ALA A 35 -18.46 50.94 4.48
CA ALA A 35 -17.99 50.39 3.21
C ALA A 35 -17.64 48.90 3.40
N THR A 36 -18.47 48.01 2.84
CA THR A 36 -18.19 46.59 2.81
C THR A 36 -17.07 46.35 1.79
N THR A 37 -15.85 46.22 2.27
CA THR A 37 -14.73 45.72 1.48
C THR A 37 -14.98 44.26 1.19
N ALA A 38 -15.45 43.93 0.00
CA ALA A 38 -15.57 42.57 -0.48
C ALA A 38 -14.17 41.97 -0.59
N ILE A 39 -13.82 41.10 0.37
CA ILE A 39 -12.62 40.24 0.26
C ILE A 39 -12.89 39.27 -0.89
N ARG A 40 -12.32 39.55 -2.05
CA ARG A 40 -12.22 38.54 -3.12
C ARG A 40 -11.30 37.41 -2.63
N VAL A 41 -11.88 36.32 -2.16
CA VAL A 41 -11.16 35.06 -1.98
C VAL A 41 -10.76 34.59 -3.39
N ALA A 42 -9.48 34.71 -3.69
CA ALA A 42 -8.91 34.13 -4.90
C ALA A 42 -9.06 32.61 -4.79
N VAL A 43 -9.96 32.04 -5.59
CA VAL A 43 -10.04 30.58 -5.78
C VAL A 43 -8.72 30.19 -6.46
N PRO A 44 -7.90 29.32 -5.86
CA PRO A 44 -6.69 28.85 -6.53
C PRO A 44 -7.11 28.14 -7.81
N THR A 45 -6.74 28.71 -8.94
CA THR A 45 -6.87 28.07 -10.26
C THR A 45 -5.98 26.84 -10.23
N THR A 46 -6.56 25.67 -10.00
CA THR A 46 -5.89 24.39 -10.20
C THR A 46 -5.52 24.32 -11.68
N THR A 47 -4.30 24.64 -11.98
CA THR A 47 -3.72 24.40 -13.30
C THR A 47 -3.77 22.88 -13.50
N ARG A 48 -4.71 22.44 -14.33
CA ARG A 48 -4.79 21.05 -14.78
C ARG A 48 -3.52 20.78 -15.56
N THR A 49 -2.52 20.21 -14.89
CA THR A 49 -1.31 19.75 -15.57
C THR A 49 -1.71 18.68 -16.57
N VAL A 50 -1.59 19.01 -17.85
CA VAL A 50 -1.74 18.03 -18.93
C VAL A 50 -0.72 16.93 -18.67
N PRO A 51 -1.13 15.64 -18.62
CA PRO A 51 -0.17 14.55 -18.44
C PRO A 51 0.93 14.67 -19.49
N PRO A 52 2.20 14.49 -19.14
CA PRO A 52 3.27 14.53 -20.12
C PRO A 52 2.99 13.52 -21.23
N LYS A 53 3.20 13.97 -22.48
CA LYS A 53 3.02 13.11 -23.65
C LYS A 53 3.86 11.85 -23.46
N PRO A 54 3.31 10.62 -23.69
CA PRO A 54 4.08 9.39 -23.57
C PRO A 54 5.39 9.48 -24.34
N PRO A 55 6.51 8.99 -23.81
CA PRO A 55 7.77 8.99 -24.52
C PRO A 55 7.63 8.18 -25.80
N LYS A 56 8.27 8.63 -26.86
CA LYS A 56 8.43 7.84 -28.08
C LYS A 56 9.50 6.78 -27.80
N GLY A 57 9.18 5.50 -27.90
CA GLY A 57 10.13 4.39 -27.75
C GLY A 57 9.43 3.11 -27.31
N PRO A 58 10.17 1.99 -27.25
CA PRO A 58 9.63 0.73 -26.73
C PRO A 58 9.24 0.87 -25.26
N HIS A 59 8.10 0.30 -24.90
CA HIS A 59 7.54 0.29 -23.56
C HIS A 59 7.59 -1.12 -22.95
N ASP A 60 8.69 -1.84 -23.18
CA ASP A 60 8.90 -3.25 -22.84
C ASP A 60 10.08 -3.49 -21.89
N ALA A 61 10.73 -2.41 -21.45
CA ALA A 61 11.86 -2.53 -20.56
C ALA A 61 11.49 -3.31 -19.28
N PRO A 62 12.29 -4.32 -18.90
CA PRO A 62 12.09 -5.06 -17.68
C PRO A 62 12.31 -4.17 -16.44
N VAL A 63 11.59 -4.46 -15.36
CA VAL A 63 11.68 -3.69 -14.12
C VAL A 63 11.89 -4.64 -12.94
N PRO A 64 12.89 -4.42 -12.07
CA PRO A 64 13.05 -5.19 -10.85
C PRO A 64 11.94 -4.84 -9.84
N ILE A 65 11.27 -5.88 -9.32
CA ILE A 65 10.28 -5.79 -8.26
C ILE A 65 10.86 -6.49 -7.04
N LEU A 66 11.28 -5.75 -6.03
CA LEU A 66 11.85 -6.29 -4.79
C LEU A 66 10.73 -6.80 -3.88
N MET A 67 10.90 -8.00 -3.32
CA MET A 67 9.93 -8.64 -2.44
C MET A 67 10.44 -8.68 -1.01
N TYR A 68 9.87 -7.83 -0.16
CA TYR A 68 10.09 -7.77 1.28
C TYR A 68 8.88 -8.34 2.04
N HIS A 69 9.10 -8.72 3.31
CA HIS A 69 8.06 -9.08 4.25
C HIS A 69 8.28 -8.32 5.57
N VAL A 70 8.97 -8.90 6.54
CA VAL A 70 9.16 -8.30 7.86
C VAL A 70 10.45 -7.47 7.93
N ILE A 71 10.34 -6.18 8.25
CA ILE A 71 11.53 -5.34 8.48
C ILE A 71 11.83 -5.28 9.98
N ALA A 72 12.37 -6.37 10.50
CA ALA A 72 12.74 -6.54 11.91
C ALA A 72 13.88 -7.56 12.06
N PRO A 73 14.55 -7.62 13.22
CA PRO A 73 15.38 -8.78 13.55
C PRO A 73 14.53 -10.06 13.54
N SER A 74 15.09 -11.15 13.02
CA SER A 74 14.42 -12.45 13.11
C SER A 74 14.24 -12.86 14.56
N LEU A 75 13.06 -13.40 14.89
CA LEU A 75 12.80 -13.96 16.20
C LEU A 75 13.51 -15.30 16.35
N PRO A 76 13.94 -15.67 17.59
CA PRO A 76 14.40 -17.02 17.86
C PRO A 76 13.35 -18.04 17.42
N ASN A 77 13.74 -19.05 16.67
CA ASN A 77 12.85 -20.10 16.15
C ASN A 77 11.74 -19.60 15.19
N ALA A 78 11.90 -18.44 14.54
CA ALA A 78 11.00 -18.04 13.49
C ALA A 78 10.89 -19.14 12.42
N PRO A 79 9.67 -19.53 11.98
CA PRO A 79 9.51 -20.61 11.00
C PRO A 79 10.12 -20.28 9.63
N PHE A 80 10.22 -18.98 9.32
CA PHE A 80 10.80 -18.49 8.06
C PHE A 80 11.75 -17.31 8.35
N PRO A 81 12.96 -17.56 8.91
CA PRO A 81 13.89 -16.51 9.33
C PRO A 81 14.35 -15.62 8.17
N ASP A 82 14.40 -16.13 6.95
CA ASP A 82 14.81 -15.38 5.76
C ASP A 82 13.80 -14.31 5.32
N LEU A 83 12.57 -14.34 5.82
CA LEU A 83 11.60 -13.27 5.57
C LEU A 83 11.87 -12.00 6.41
N TYR A 84 12.80 -12.06 7.36
CA TYR A 84 13.12 -10.96 8.27
C TYR A 84 14.37 -10.22 7.81
N VAL A 85 14.19 -9.02 7.28
CA VAL A 85 15.29 -8.12 6.94
C VAL A 85 15.52 -7.14 8.10
N ARG A 86 16.76 -7.08 8.62
CA ARG A 86 17.05 -6.15 9.72
C ARG A 86 16.82 -4.70 9.27
N PRO A 87 16.33 -3.82 10.16
CA PRO A 87 16.13 -2.41 9.82
C PRO A 87 17.40 -1.69 9.35
N SER A 88 18.58 -2.08 9.84
CA SER A 88 19.90 -1.58 9.38
C SER A 88 20.14 -1.95 7.92
N ASP A 89 19.89 -3.23 7.59
CA ASP A 89 20.13 -3.77 6.25
C ASP A 89 19.16 -3.15 5.24
N PHE A 90 17.86 -3.05 5.60
CA PHE A 90 16.87 -2.38 4.78
C PHE A 90 17.26 -0.92 4.47
N ARG A 91 17.68 -0.14 5.50
CA ARG A 91 18.14 1.23 5.27
C ARG A 91 19.40 1.28 4.39
N GLY A 92 20.32 0.34 4.58
CA GLY A 92 21.51 0.19 3.75
C GLY A 92 21.18 -0.15 2.31
N GLN A 93 20.23 -1.08 2.09
CA GLN A 93 19.73 -1.47 0.75
C GLN A 93 19.08 -0.29 0.03
N VAL A 94 18.21 0.45 0.70
CA VAL A 94 17.58 1.67 0.14
C VAL A 94 18.62 2.75 -0.16
N ALA A 95 19.64 2.90 0.69
CA ALA A 95 20.73 3.85 0.45
C ALA A 95 21.58 3.41 -0.76
N TRP A 96 21.88 2.13 -0.89
CA TRP A 96 22.61 1.57 -2.01
C TRP A 96 21.84 1.76 -3.34
N LEU A 97 20.56 1.43 -3.37
CA LEU A 97 19.71 1.65 -4.53
C LEU A 97 19.76 3.10 -5.02
N ALA A 98 19.58 4.05 -4.10
CA ALA A 98 19.63 5.47 -4.44
C ALA A 98 21.02 5.91 -4.96
N ALA A 99 22.10 5.44 -4.32
CA ALA A 99 23.47 5.75 -4.74
C ALA A 99 23.81 5.20 -6.15
N HIS A 100 23.11 4.11 -6.57
CA HIS A 100 23.29 3.51 -7.89
C HIS A 100 22.26 4.00 -8.93
N GLY A 101 21.54 5.09 -8.61
CA GLY A 101 20.64 5.78 -9.53
C GLY A 101 19.29 5.11 -9.72
N TYR A 102 18.89 4.18 -8.82
CA TYR A 102 17.53 3.65 -8.83
C TYR A 102 16.53 4.68 -8.29
N HIS A 103 15.30 4.59 -8.79
CA HIS A 103 14.18 5.41 -8.38
C HIS A 103 12.97 4.53 -8.12
N ALA A 104 12.46 4.58 -6.91
CA ALA A 104 11.29 3.79 -6.57
C ALA A 104 10.04 4.29 -7.29
N VAL A 105 9.29 3.34 -7.84
CA VAL A 105 8.01 3.54 -8.52
C VAL A 105 7.00 2.51 -8.04
N THR A 106 5.70 2.74 -8.31
CA THR A 106 4.65 1.78 -7.99
C THR A 106 4.42 0.79 -9.14
N LEU A 107 3.73 -0.34 -8.88
CA LEU A 107 3.33 -1.28 -9.92
C LEU A 107 2.43 -0.62 -10.95
N ARG A 108 1.52 0.27 -10.51
CA ARG A 108 0.67 1.03 -11.42
C ARG A 108 1.48 1.93 -12.36
N GLN A 109 2.54 2.55 -11.88
CA GLN A 109 3.41 3.37 -12.72
C GLN A 109 4.16 2.52 -13.75
N VAL A 110 4.59 1.30 -13.38
CA VAL A 110 5.20 0.35 -14.31
C VAL A 110 4.20 -0.10 -15.37
N TYR A 111 2.99 -0.48 -14.97
CA TYR A 111 1.93 -0.85 -15.90
C TYR A 111 1.55 0.29 -16.86
N ASP A 112 1.47 1.52 -16.37
CA ASP A 112 1.19 2.69 -17.21
C ASP A 112 2.33 2.96 -18.20
N PHE A 113 3.58 2.65 -17.85
CA PHE A 113 4.71 2.68 -18.78
C PHE A 113 4.57 1.60 -19.85
N TRP A 114 4.40 0.34 -19.47
CA TRP A 114 4.26 -0.78 -20.42
C TRP A 114 3.06 -0.63 -21.36
N THR A 115 2.03 0.09 -20.94
CA THR A 115 0.86 0.40 -21.77
C THR A 115 0.95 1.75 -22.49
N GLY A 116 2.12 2.38 -22.50
CA GLY A 116 2.40 3.62 -23.25
C GLY A 116 1.73 4.87 -22.71
N ARG A 117 1.25 4.85 -21.46
CA ARG A 117 0.55 5.98 -20.84
C ARG A 117 1.47 6.92 -20.07
N ARG A 118 2.67 6.46 -19.70
CA ARG A 118 3.60 7.19 -18.83
C ARG A 118 5.05 6.88 -19.18
N ALA A 119 5.96 7.82 -18.86
CA ALA A 119 7.39 7.56 -18.76
C ALA A 119 7.76 7.08 -17.36
N LEU A 120 8.77 6.23 -17.24
CA LEU A 120 9.45 5.92 -15.98
C LEU A 120 10.73 6.76 -15.83
N PRO A 121 11.20 6.98 -14.59
CA PRO A 121 12.55 7.50 -14.36
C PRO A 121 13.59 6.48 -14.88
N ARG A 122 14.83 6.93 -14.99
CA ARG A 122 15.93 6.00 -15.26
C ARG A 122 16.08 5.03 -14.07
N LYS A 123 16.44 3.76 -14.36
CA LYS A 123 16.57 2.69 -13.36
C LYS A 123 15.38 2.64 -12.38
N PRO A 124 14.15 2.37 -12.88
CA PRO A 124 13.01 2.20 -12.00
C PRO A 124 13.16 0.93 -11.17
N VAL A 125 12.66 0.95 -9.93
CA VAL A 125 12.57 -0.22 -9.05
C VAL A 125 11.25 -0.17 -8.27
N VAL A 126 10.59 -1.30 -8.12
CA VAL A 126 9.42 -1.41 -7.25
C VAL A 126 9.83 -2.09 -5.95
N LEU A 127 9.44 -1.53 -4.81
CA LEU A 127 9.62 -2.17 -3.50
C LEU A 127 8.25 -2.64 -3.01
N THR A 128 8.03 -3.96 -3.02
CA THR A 128 6.80 -4.57 -2.51
C THR A 128 7.01 -5.11 -1.10
N PHE A 129 5.97 -4.99 -0.28
CA PHE A 129 5.91 -5.45 1.10
C PHE A 129 4.69 -6.35 1.25
N ASP A 130 4.92 -7.63 1.46
CA ASP A 130 3.87 -8.64 1.51
C ASP A 130 3.29 -8.77 2.93
N ASP A 131 2.05 -9.25 3.01
CA ASP A 131 1.28 -9.55 4.22
C ASP A 131 0.72 -8.34 4.98
N GLY A 132 1.42 -7.21 5.05
CA GLY A 132 0.98 -6.05 5.81
C GLY A 132 1.45 -6.07 7.27
N TYR A 133 2.74 -6.22 7.49
CA TYR A 133 3.35 -6.18 8.82
C TYR A 133 3.44 -4.75 9.39
N HIS A 134 3.41 -4.64 10.70
CA HIS A 134 3.57 -3.35 11.41
C HIS A 134 4.87 -2.62 11.03
N SER A 135 5.91 -3.35 10.69
CA SER A 135 7.21 -2.82 10.26
C SER A 135 7.16 -2.04 8.94
N ASP A 136 6.17 -2.30 8.09
CA ASP A 136 5.98 -1.56 6.84
C ASP A 136 5.69 -0.09 7.13
N PHE A 137 4.93 0.15 8.19
CA PHE A 137 4.63 1.50 8.67
C PHE A 137 5.75 2.10 9.52
N THR A 138 6.33 1.33 10.46
CA THR A 138 7.25 1.88 11.46
C THR A 138 8.69 2.01 10.98
N VAL A 139 9.09 1.22 9.98
CA VAL A 139 10.46 1.20 9.45
C VAL A 139 10.52 1.50 7.97
N ALA A 140 9.74 0.78 7.14
CA ALA A 140 9.85 0.92 5.68
C ALA A 140 9.37 2.30 5.23
N MET A 141 8.17 2.72 5.65
CA MET A 141 7.61 4.02 5.25
C MET A 141 8.51 5.20 5.57
N PRO A 142 9.01 5.42 6.80
CA PRO A 142 9.87 6.58 7.08
C PRO A 142 11.20 6.51 6.33
N THR A 143 11.76 5.31 6.08
CA THR A 143 12.98 5.13 5.29
C THR A 143 12.78 5.56 3.83
N LEU A 144 11.68 5.13 3.20
CA LEU A 144 11.36 5.48 1.81
C LEU A 144 10.93 6.94 1.70
N ARG A 145 10.12 7.44 2.63
CA ARG A 145 9.65 8.84 2.65
C ARG A 145 10.80 9.86 2.70
N ALA A 146 11.91 9.55 3.40
CA ALA A 146 13.09 10.40 3.42
C ALA A 146 13.71 10.64 2.04
N ARG A 147 13.33 9.82 1.04
CA ARG A 147 13.77 9.91 -0.35
C ARG A 147 12.63 10.26 -1.31
N HIS A 148 11.43 10.56 -0.80
CA HIS A 148 10.20 10.73 -1.58
C HIS A 148 9.86 9.51 -2.44
N TRP A 149 10.20 8.32 -1.95
CA TRP A 149 9.96 7.06 -2.63
C TRP A 149 8.66 6.41 -2.15
N PRO A 150 7.81 5.92 -3.07
CA PRO A 150 6.68 5.09 -2.72
C PRO A 150 7.12 3.66 -2.38
N GLY A 151 6.24 2.92 -1.72
CA GLY A 151 6.27 1.47 -1.65
C GLY A 151 4.97 0.90 -2.21
N VAL A 152 4.88 -0.41 -2.28
CA VAL A 152 3.66 -1.16 -2.64
C VAL A 152 3.36 -2.13 -1.51
N LEU A 153 2.20 -1.99 -0.88
CA LEU A 153 1.73 -2.90 0.16
C LEU A 153 0.81 -3.96 -0.45
N ASN A 154 1.25 -5.20 -0.50
CA ASN A 154 0.42 -6.36 -0.83
C ASN A 154 -0.29 -6.82 0.45
N LEU A 155 -1.52 -6.33 0.67
CA LEU A 155 -2.22 -6.44 1.92
C LEU A 155 -3.02 -7.75 2.04
N GLU A 156 -2.66 -8.60 3.00
CA GLU A 156 -3.55 -9.62 3.53
C GLU A 156 -4.59 -8.95 4.45
N VAL A 157 -5.87 -9.05 4.12
CA VAL A 157 -6.92 -8.31 4.84
C VAL A 157 -7.01 -8.70 6.32
N ARG A 158 -6.78 -10.00 6.65
CA ARG A 158 -6.76 -10.49 8.04
C ARG A 158 -5.68 -9.81 8.88
N ASN A 159 -4.62 -9.31 8.25
CA ASN A 159 -3.51 -8.65 8.92
C ASN A 159 -3.78 -7.18 9.27
N LEU A 160 -4.99 -6.68 9.00
CA LEU A 160 -5.47 -5.40 9.53
C LEU A 160 -5.83 -5.53 11.02
N GLN A 161 -4.82 -5.76 11.86
CA GLN A 161 -5.01 -6.05 13.28
C GLN A 161 -3.92 -5.39 14.15
N PRO A 162 -4.16 -5.16 15.47
CA PRO A 162 -3.32 -4.26 16.27
C PRO A 162 -1.99 -4.85 16.75
N VAL A 163 -1.82 -6.17 16.78
CA VAL A 163 -0.67 -6.78 17.48
C VAL A 163 0.61 -6.72 16.64
N TRP A 164 0.58 -7.29 15.44
CA TRP A 164 1.75 -7.36 14.54
C TRP A 164 1.46 -6.87 13.12
N GLY A 165 0.20 -6.66 12.80
CA GLY A 165 -0.24 -6.20 11.49
C GLY A 165 -0.36 -4.68 11.37
N THR A 166 -0.67 -4.25 10.16
CA THR A 166 -0.87 -2.83 9.84
C THR A 166 -2.30 -2.42 10.10
N ARG A 167 -2.53 -1.51 11.06
CA ARG A 167 -3.89 -1.01 11.36
C ARG A 167 -4.42 -0.12 10.23
N PRO A 168 -5.76 -0.02 10.03
CA PRO A 168 -6.35 0.80 8.96
C PRO A 168 -5.88 2.27 8.94
N GLY A 169 -5.64 2.88 10.12
CA GLY A 169 -5.08 4.22 10.22
C GLY A 169 -3.64 4.33 9.69
N MET A 170 -2.84 3.28 9.83
CA MET A 170 -1.49 3.21 9.30
C MET A 170 -1.51 3.04 7.77
N VAL A 171 -2.40 2.20 7.23
CA VAL A 171 -2.59 2.07 5.78
C VAL A 171 -2.94 3.42 5.15
N ARG A 172 -3.83 4.20 5.77
CA ARG A 172 -4.14 5.56 5.27
C ARG A 172 -2.93 6.49 5.28
N GLN A 173 -2.03 6.35 6.24
CA GLN A 173 -0.79 7.14 6.28
C GLN A 173 0.23 6.65 5.23
N LEU A 174 0.32 5.35 4.95
CA LEU A 174 1.09 4.81 3.83
C LEU A 174 0.58 5.41 2.50
N MET A 175 -0.73 5.39 2.28
CA MET A 175 -1.36 6.01 1.11
C MET A 175 -1.04 7.51 0.99
N ALA A 176 -1.14 8.25 2.09
CA ALA A 176 -0.79 9.68 2.14
C ALA A 176 0.71 9.92 1.86
N ALA A 177 1.57 8.93 2.11
CA ALA A 177 2.98 8.95 1.73
C ALA A 177 3.23 8.48 0.28
N GLY A 178 2.18 8.24 -0.52
CA GLY A 178 2.27 7.84 -1.93
C GLY A 178 2.38 6.34 -2.18
N TRP A 179 2.15 5.51 -1.17
CA TRP A 179 2.15 4.06 -1.35
C TRP A 179 0.94 3.57 -2.12
N GLU A 180 1.16 2.58 -2.96
CA GLU A 180 0.13 1.78 -3.60
C GLU A 180 -0.32 0.66 -2.67
N ILE A 181 -1.62 0.33 -2.67
CA ILE A 181 -2.19 -0.74 -1.87
C ILE A 181 -2.81 -1.77 -2.81
N ASP A 182 -2.25 -2.96 -2.78
CA ASP A 182 -2.68 -4.09 -3.59
C ASP A 182 -3.16 -5.26 -2.72
N ALA A 183 -3.72 -6.29 -3.34
CA ALA A 183 -4.35 -7.38 -2.63
C ALA A 183 -3.45 -8.61 -2.49
N HIS A 184 -3.47 -9.20 -1.29
CA HIS A 184 -2.79 -10.47 -0.98
C HIS A 184 -3.77 -11.45 -0.30
N THR A 185 -4.99 -11.59 -0.86
CA THR A 185 -6.12 -12.37 -0.33
C THR A 185 -6.74 -11.81 0.95
N LEU A 186 -7.77 -12.49 1.43
CA LEU A 186 -8.38 -12.22 2.72
C LEU A 186 -7.58 -12.83 3.87
N THR A 187 -7.11 -14.10 3.71
CA THR A 187 -6.56 -14.92 4.81
C THR A 187 -5.33 -15.75 4.44
N HIS A 188 -4.71 -15.50 3.31
CA HIS A 188 -3.47 -16.11 2.82
C HIS A 188 -3.53 -17.65 2.67
N PRO A 189 -4.58 -18.26 2.10
CA PRO A 189 -4.60 -19.70 1.84
C PRO A 189 -3.75 -20.05 0.62
N ASP A 190 -3.42 -21.34 0.48
CA ASP A 190 -2.98 -21.88 -0.79
C ASP A 190 -4.15 -21.92 -1.77
N LEU A 191 -4.18 -20.98 -2.72
CA LEU A 191 -5.28 -20.80 -3.65
C LEU A 191 -5.47 -21.97 -4.62
N THR A 192 -4.44 -22.81 -4.82
CA THR A 192 -4.50 -23.98 -5.71
C THR A 192 -5.20 -25.16 -5.07
N THR A 193 -5.50 -25.09 -3.76
CA THR A 193 -6.10 -26.19 -3.00
C THR A 193 -7.52 -25.90 -2.50
N VAL A 194 -8.00 -24.67 -2.67
CA VAL A 194 -9.35 -24.27 -2.24
C VAL A 194 -10.39 -24.54 -3.33
N ASP A 195 -11.66 -24.71 -2.93
CA ASP A 195 -12.74 -24.85 -3.90
C ASP A 195 -12.98 -23.54 -4.69
N PRO A 196 -13.68 -23.60 -5.85
CA PRO A 196 -13.88 -22.43 -6.70
C PRO A 196 -14.67 -21.29 -6.04
N THR A 197 -15.49 -21.56 -5.02
CA THR A 197 -16.25 -20.53 -4.31
C THR A 197 -15.31 -19.77 -3.35
N GLU A 198 -14.51 -20.51 -2.59
CA GLU A 198 -13.49 -19.93 -1.71
C GLU A 198 -12.41 -19.20 -2.52
N LEU A 199 -11.97 -19.75 -3.65
CA LEU A 199 -11.05 -19.05 -4.55
C LEU A 199 -11.58 -17.66 -4.94
N ARG A 200 -12.82 -17.57 -5.41
CA ARG A 200 -13.45 -16.28 -5.74
C ARG A 200 -13.57 -15.39 -4.51
N HIS A 201 -13.93 -15.97 -3.36
CA HIS A 201 -14.05 -15.22 -2.11
C HIS A 201 -12.71 -14.59 -1.70
N GLN A 202 -11.63 -15.35 -1.73
CA GLN A 202 -10.30 -14.88 -1.37
C GLN A 202 -9.80 -13.79 -2.35
N VAL A 203 -9.95 -13.99 -3.63
CA VAL A 203 -9.42 -13.10 -4.68
C VAL A 203 -10.29 -11.85 -4.85
N ALA A 204 -11.54 -12.00 -5.25
CA ALA A 204 -12.45 -10.86 -5.47
C ALA A 204 -12.85 -10.18 -4.15
N GLY A 205 -13.00 -10.97 -3.08
CA GLY A 205 -13.35 -10.47 -1.75
C GLY A 205 -12.27 -9.57 -1.15
N SER A 206 -11.00 -9.90 -1.30
CA SER A 206 -9.89 -9.06 -0.83
C SER A 206 -9.87 -7.71 -1.55
N ARG A 207 -9.99 -7.72 -2.88
CA ARG A 207 -10.09 -6.49 -3.68
C ARG A 207 -11.26 -5.62 -3.22
N ALA A 208 -12.45 -6.21 -3.09
CA ALA A 208 -13.64 -5.49 -2.66
C ALA A 208 -13.51 -4.93 -1.23
N ALA A 209 -12.92 -5.69 -0.30
CA ALA A 209 -12.71 -5.27 1.07
C ALA A 209 -11.76 -4.07 1.15
N ILE A 210 -10.60 -4.13 0.48
CA ILE A 210 -9.61 -3.05 0.48
C ILE A 210 -10.19 -1.79 -0.16
N ARG A 211 -10.84 -1.92 -1.33
CA ARG A 211 -11.51 -0.79 -1.99
C ARG A 211 -12.56 -0.13 -1.11
N ARG A 212 -13.38 -0.90 -0.43
CA ARG A 212 -14.42 -0.38 0.48
C ARG A 212 -13.82 0.33 1.70
N MET A 213 -12.73 -0.20 2.28
CA MET A 213 -12.11 0.37 3.49
C MET A 213 -11.31 1.63 3.21
N PHE A 214 -10.65 1.72 2.08
CA PHE A 214 -9.67 2.76 1.80
C PHE A 214 -10.02 3.67 0.64
N ASN A 215 -11.04 3.35 -0.14
CA ASN A 215 -11.48 4.11 -1.33
C ASN A 215 -10.33 4.33 -2.35
N VAL A 216 -9.59 3.27 -2.66
CA VAL A 216 -8.45 3.28 -3.60
C VAL A 216 -8.68 2.28 -4.73
N PRO A 217 -8.03 2.46 -5.90
CA PRO A 217 -7.86 1.37 -6.85
C PRO A 217 -7.10 0.23 -6.15
N VAL A 218 -7.41 -1.01 -6.46
CA VAL A 218 -6.65 -2.19 -6.07
C VAL A 218 -6.39 -2.91 -7.37
N ASP A 219 -5.25 -2.62 -7.98
CA ASP A 219 -5.01 -2.92 -9.38
C ASP A 219 -4.19 -4.19 -9.57
N PHE A 220 -3.41 -4.58 -8.57
CA PHE A 220 -2.58 -5.79 -8.65
C PHE A 220 -2.91 -6.78 -7.53
N PHE A 221 -2.52 -8.02 -7.79
CA PHE A 221 -2.66 -9.14 -6.88
C PHE A 221 -1.29 -9.74 -6.57
N CYS A 222 -1.07 -10.21 -5.36
CA CYS A 222 0.09 -11.00 -4.99
C CYS A 222 -0.36 -12.41 -4.62
N TYR A 223 0.19 -13.42 -5.28
CA TYR A 223 -0.17 -14.82 -4.98
C TYR A 223 0.41 -15.26 -3.64
N PRO A 224 -0.43 -15.77 -2.70
CA PRO A 224 0.06 -16.34 -1.45
C PRO A 224 1.14 -17.40 -1.67
N SER A 225 2.28 -17.23 -1.00
CA SER A 225 3.45 -18.10 -1.18
C SER A 225 3.93 -18.28 -2.63
N GLY A 226 3.49 -17.41 -3.55
CA GLY A 226 3.76 -17.50 -4.97
C GLY A 226 3.06 -18.65 -5.67
N ARG A 227 2.08 -19.31 -5.05
CA ARG A 227 1.39 -20.48 -5.62
C ARG A 227 0.21 -20.05 -6.49
N TYR A 228 0.20 -20.53 -7.71
CA TYR A 228 -0.86 -20.29 -8.70
C TYR A 228 -0.92 -21.42 -9.73
N ASP A 229 -2.07 -21.52 -10.37
CA ASP A 229 -2.34 -22.34 -11.55
C ASP A 229 -3.26 -21.56 -12.51
N ASP A 230 -3.66 -22.16 -13.60
CA ASP A 230 -4.52 -21.53 -14.60
C ASP A 230 -5.89 -21.10 -14.03
N ALA A 231 -6.44 -21.85 -13.08
CA ALA A 231 -7.72 -21.53 -12.43
C ALA A 231 -7.57 -20.29 -11.53
N VAL A 232 -6.49 -20.21 -10.78
CA VAL A 232 -6.16 -19.05 -9.94
C VAL A 232 -5.90 -17.81 -10.80
N ILE A 233 -5.12 -17.93 -11.88
CA ILE A 233 -4.89 -16.82 -12.82
C ILE A 233 -6.22 -16.34 -13.42
N ALA A 234 -7.08 -17.27 -13.84
CA ALA A 234 -8.40 -16.93 -14.39
C ALA A 234 -9.27 -16.19 -13.37
N ALA A 235 -9.26 -16.60 -12.09
CA ALA A 235 -9.99 -15.93 -11.02
C ALA A 235 -9.46 -14.50 -10.76
N VAL A 236 -8.14 -14.29 -10.79
CA VAL A 236 -7.51 -12.98 -10.63
C VAL A 236 -7.88 -12.06 -11.80
N ARG A 237 -7.83 -12.56 -13.05
CA ARG A 237 -8.31 -11.82 -14.23
C ARG A 237 -9.79 -11.46 -14.13
N ALA A 238 -10.64 -12.41 -13.77
CA ALA A 238 -12.09 -12.22 -13.63
C ALA A 238 -12.45 -11.21 -12.52
N ALA A 239 -11.64 -11.12 -11.46
CA ALA A 239 -11.78 -10.12 -10.42
C ALA A 239 -11.41 -8.69 -10.88
N GLY A 240 -10.85 -8.53 -12.08
CA GLY A 240 -10.53 -7.25 -12.70
C GLY A 240 -9.20 -6.65 -12.24
N PHE A 241 -8.25 -7.45 -11.78
CA PHE A 241 -6.87 -7.02 -11.58
C PHE A 241 -6.17 -6.79 -12.92
N LEU A 242 -5.19 -5.90 -12.96
CA LEU A 242 -4.40 -5.57 -14.14
C LEU A 242 -3.17 -6.47 -14.28
N GLY A 243 -2.75 -7.10 -13.20
CA GLY A 243 -1.61 -8.01 -13.14
C GLY A 243 -1.46 -8.64 -11.78
N ALA A 244 -0.49 -9.57 -11.67
CA ALA A 244 -0.19 -10.25 -10.41
C ALA A 244 1.29 -10.58 -10.28
N THR A 245 1.80 -10.50 -9.04
CA THR A 245 3.19 -10.81 -8.68
C THR A 245 3.32 -12.21 -8.09
N THR A 246 4.42 -12.86 -8.41
CA THR A 246 4.78 -14.22 -7.97
C THR A 246 5.98 -14.21 -7.02
N THR A 247 6.50 -15.38 -6.71
CA THR A 247 7.81 -15.58 -6.06
C THR A 247 8.86 -16.12 -7.03
N ASN A 248 8.55 -16.16 -8.35
CA ASN A 248 9.55 -16.51 -9.36
C ASN A 248 10.65 -15.44 -9.35
N GLU A 249 11.89 -15.90 -9.40
CA GLU A 249 13.05 -14.99 -9.41
C GLU A 249 13.28 -14.44 -10.82
N GLY A 250 13.35 -13.11 -10.94
CA GLY A 250 13.60 -12.46 -12.23
C GLY A 250 13.22 -10.98 -12.25
N LEU A 251 13.35 -10.40 -13.44
CA LEU A 251 12.87 -9.06 -13.75
C LEU A 251 11.46 -9.16 -14.36
N ALA A 252 10.54 -8.38 -13.83
CA ALA A 252 9.17 -8.32 -14.35
C ALA A 252 9.14 -7.74 -15.77
N ARG A 253 8.29 -8.31 -16.63
CA ARG A 253 8.12 -7.95 -18.04
C ARG A 253 6.65 -7.80 -18.43
N PRO A 254 6.33 -7.02 -19.48
CA PRO A 254 4.93 -6.76 -19.87
C PRO A 254 4.23 -7.97 -20.52
N ASP A 255 4.97 -8.95 -20.99
CA ASP A 255 4.42 -10.18 -21.60
C ASP A 255 3.86 -11.18 -20.57
N SER A 256 4.20 -11.00 -19.29
CA SER A 256 3.82 -11.88 -18.18
C SER A 256 3.04 -11.16 -17.07
N LEU A 257 2.14 -10.24 -17.41
CA LEU A 257 1.43 -9.36 -16.46
C LEU A 257 0.79 -10.09 -15.26
N PHE A 258 0.32 -11.33 -15.45
CA PHE A 258 -0.32 -12.10 -14.38
C PHE A 258 0.62 -13.10 -13.70
N THR A 259 1.90 -13.08 -14.04
CA THR A 259 2.95 -13.89 -13.42
C THR A 259 4.25 -13.09 -13.32
N LEU A 260 4.15 -11.84 -12.85
CA LEU A 260 5.29 -10.94 -12.74
C LEU A 260 6.35 -11.52 -11.80
N ASP A 261 7.57 -11.69 -12.31
CA ASP A 261 8.72 -12.12 -11.54
C ASP A 261 9.15 -11.06 -10.54
N ARG A 262 9.74 -11.49 -9.42
CA ARG A 262 10.26 -10.61 -8.38
C ARG A 262 11.66 -11.02 -7.95
N VAL A 263 12.38 -10.07 -7.37
CA VAL A 263 13.67 -10.31 -6.70
C VAL A 263 13.39 -10.46 -5.20
N ARG A 264 13.52 -11.70 -4.70
CA ARG A 264 13.36 -11.96 -3.27
C ARG A 264 14.51 -11.34 -2.48
N VAL A 265 14.18 -10.56 -1.44
CA VAL A 265 15.15 -10.02 -0.49
C VAL A 265 15.08 -10.83 0.80
N ASN A 266 16.12 -11.60 1.05
CA ASN A 266 16.25 -12.44 2.25
C ASN A 266 16.94 -11.69 3.38
N GLY A 267 16.68 -12.11 4.61
CA GLY A 267 17.35 -11.57 5.80
C GLY A 267 18.87 -11.75 5.78
N SER A 268 19.34 -12.80 5.10
CA SER A 268 20.78 -13.11 4.94
C SER A 268 21.49 -12.30 3.84
N ASP A 269 20.75 -11.62 2.95
CA ASP A 269 21.35 -10.92 1.81
C ASP A 269 22.19 -9.70 2.24
N GLY A 270 21.74 -8.97 3.26
CA GLY A 270 22.32 -7.68 3.59
C GLY A 270 22.28 -6.72 2.38
N VAL A 271 23.19 -5.76 2.35
CA VAL A 271 23.31 -4.81 1.22
C VAL A 271 23.99 -5.49 0.01
N ASN A 272 25.06 -6.25 0.27
CA ASN A 272 25.87 -6.85 -0.80
C ASN A 272 25.11 -7.96 -1.55
N GLY A 273 24.30 -8.77 -0.85
CA GLY A 273 23.52 -9.81 -1.49
C GLY A 273 22.44 -9.23 -2.42
N LEU A 274 21.73 -8.18 -1.98
CA LEU A 274 20.80 -7.46 -2.86
C LEU A 274 21.53 -6.88 -4.07
N ALA A 275 22.68 -6.23 -3.88
CA ALA A 275 23.47 -5.65 -4.95
C ALA A 275 23.89 -6.71 -5.99
N ALA A 276 24.36 -7.86 -5.52
CA ALA A 276 24.76 -8.98 -6.39
C ALA A 276 23.60 -9.53 -7.21
N LYS A 277 22.41 -9.72 -6.58
CA LYS A 277 21.18 -10.18 -7.26
C LYS A 277 20.78 -9.24 -8.39
N LEU A 278 20.72 -7.94 -8.12
CA LEU A 278 20.33 -6.95 -9.12
C LEU A 278 21.36 -6.88 -10.27
N THR A 279 22.66 -6.88 -9.95
CA THR A 279 23.71 -6.84 -10.96
C THR A 279 23.67 -8.09 -11.87
N ALA A 280 23.42 -9.26 -11.30
CA ALA A 280 23.31 -10.50 -12.07
C ALA A 280 22.10 -10.48 -13.03
N LEU A 281 20.95 -9.99 -12.56
CA LEU A 281 19.71 -9.92 -13.37
C LEU A 281 19.74 -8.82 -14.44
N GLU A 282 20.43 -7.71 -14.21
CA GLU A 282 20.55 -6.61 -15.18
C GLU A 282 21.66 -6.89 -16.23
N GLY A 283 22.58 -7.81 -15.96
CA GLY A 283 23.63 -8.23 -16.88
C GLY A 283 23.30 -9.45 -17.75
N ALA A 284 22.14 -10.09 -17.49
CA ALA A 284 21.65 -11.24 -18.23
C ALA A 284 20.70 -10.83 -19.37
#